data_9ffb7bf3f74bd312efadd22847e658d0
#
_entry.id   9ffb7bf3f74bd312efadd22847e658d0
#
_cell.length_a   1.000
_cell.length_b   1.000
_cell.length_c   1.000
_cell.angle_alpha   90.00
_cell.angle_beta   90.00
_cell.angle_gamma   90.00
#
_symmetry.space_group_name_H-M   'P 1'
#
loop_
_entity.id
_entity.type
_entity.pdbx_description
1 polymer ?
#
loop_
_entity_poly.entity_id
_entity_poly.type
_entity_poly.pdbx_seq_one_letter_code
_entity_poly.pdbx_strand_id
1 'polypeptide(L)'
;MKKKPTIEFAKIVSGVFSNKEQALNNPKKFAHIQIHIRPLFFKTYNCFAFYSEQRYQHDIWNPYRQSINKLSQEEEIFIFSNYKIEDKERFTGGALDISLLDNISKYKLHKKSGCSMYFKAVSYTHLTLPTIYSV
;
A
#
# COMPACT_ATOMS: atom_id res chain seq x y z
N MET A 1 9.32 -7.24 -21.97
CA MET A 1 10.00 -6.80 -20.78
C MET A 1 9.10 -6.89 -19.57
N LYS A 2 9.58 -7.60 -18.57
CA LYS A 2 8.78 -7.94 -17.38
C LYS A 2 8.47 -6.75 -16.47
N LYS A 3 9.24 -5.62 -16.57
CA LYS A 3 9.06 -4.47 -15.68
C LYS A 3 7.88 -3.58 -16.03
N LYS A 4 7.43 -3.58 -17.27
CA LYS A 4 6.36 -2.68 -17.70
C LYS A 4 5.03 -2.94 -17.01
N PRO A 5 4.53 -4.18 -16.92
CA PRO A 5 3.30 -4.45 -16.16
C PRO A 5 3.44 -4.13 -14.68
N THR A 6 4.64 -4.34 -14.10
CA THR A 6 4.91 -4.01 -12.70
C THR A 6 4.83 -2.50 -12.46
N ILE A 7 5.36 -1.69 -13.39
CA ILE A 7 5.27 -0.23 -13.30
C ILE A 7 3.81 0.22 -13.36
N GLU A 8 3.03 -0.35 -14.26
CA GLU A 8 1.61 -0.01 -14.38
C GLU A 8 0.85 -0.37 -13.11
N PHE A 9 1.11 -1.54 -12.56
CA PHE A 9 0.50 -1.96 -11.29
C PHE A 9 0.87 -0.99 -10.17
N ALA A 10 2.15 -0.60 -10.09
CA ALA A 10 2.62 0.36 -9.08
C ALA A 10 1.90 1.70 -9.18
N LYS A 11 1.64 2.18 -10.38
CA LYS A 11 0.89 3.43 -10.60
C LYS A 11 -0.56 3.32 -10.14
N ILE A 12 -1.17 2.15 -10.36
CA ILE A 12 -2.57 1.93 -9.97
C ILE A 12 -2.71 1.90 -8.45
N VAL A 13 -1.81 1.24 -7.74
CA VAL A 13 -1.91 1.11 -6.29
C VAL A 13 -1.44 2.35 -5.54
N SER A 14 -0.68 3.24 -6.18
CA SER A 14 -0.24 4.48 -5.55
C SER A 14 -1.37 5.50 -5.56
N GLY A 15 -1.60 6.15 -4.43
CA GLY A 15 -2.60 7.21 -4.35
C GLY A 15 -3.40 7.17 -3.06
N VAL A 16 -4.59 7.72 -3.12
CA VAL A 16 -5.51 7.81 -2.00
C VAL A 16 -6.77 7.02 -2.33
N PHE A 17 -7.14 6.12 -1.46
CA PHE A 17 -8.31 5.28 -1.63
C PHE A 17 -9.24 5.48 -0.45
N SER A 18 -10.54 5.39 -0.70
CA SER A 18 -11.55 5.63 0.32
C SER A 18 -12.74 4.71 0.07
N ASN A 19 -13.37 4.26 1.14
CA ASN A 19 -14.61 3.52 1.08
C ASN A 19 -15.82 4.42 1.34
N LYS A 20 -15.75 5.67 0.91
CA LYS A 20 -16.78 6.68 1.20
C LYS A 20 -18.19 6.21 0.86
N GLU A 21 -18.39 5.68 -0.34
CA GLU A 21 -19.72 5.22 -0.77
C GLU A 21 -20.25 4.10 0.12
N GLN A 22 -19.41 3.13 0.43
CA GLN A 22 -19.80 2.03 1.31
C GLN A 22 -20.20 2.52 2.69
N ALA A 23 -19.42 3.44 3.25
CA ALA A 23 -19.67 4.01 4.57
C ALA A 23 -20.94 4.88 4.59
N LEU A 24 -21.19 5.64 3.53
CA LEU A 24 -22.40 6.47 3.43
C LEU A 24 -23.66 5.62 3.26
N ASN A 25 -23.58 4.52 2.53
CA ASN A 25 -24.72 3.63 2.29
C ASN A 25 -25.06 2.78 3.52
N ASN A 26 -24.08 2.51 4.36
CA ASN A 26 -24.32 1.68 5.55
C ASN A 26 -23.40 2.13 6.70
N PRO A 27 -23.66 3.32 7.29
CA PRO A 27 -22.74 3.89 8.29
C PRO A 27 -22.68 3.11 9.60
N LYS A 28 -23.66 2.29 9.89
CA LYS A 28 -23.66 1.44 11.09
C LYS A 28 -22.74 0.23 10.95
N LYS A 29 -22.50 -0.22 9.70
CA LYS A 29 -21.71 -1.41 9.43
C LYS A 29 -20.30 -1.09 9.00
N PHE A 30 -20.09 0.03 8.30
CA PHE A 30 -18.80 0.37 7.74
C PHE A 30 -18.35 1.76 8.20
N ALA A 31 -17.20 1.83 8.85
CA ALA A 31 -16.54 3.09 9.13
C ALA A 31 -15.98 3.67 7.82
N HIS A 32 -15.97 5.01 7.72
CA HIS A 32 -15.32 5.68 6.60
C HIS A 32 -13.81 5.70 6.84
N ILE A 33 -13.06 4.99 6.02
CA ILE A 33 -11.60 4.91 6.13
C ILE A 33 -10.94 5.44 4.87
N GLN A 34 -9.72 5.91 5.04
CA GLN A 34 -8.86 6.32 3.93
C GLN A 34 -7.55 5.56 4.00
N ILE A 35 -7.05 5.16 2.85
CA ILE A 35 -5.75 4.53 2.70
C ILE A 35 -4.93 5.40 1.78
N HIS A 36 -3.80 5.89 2.29
CA HIS A 36 -2.86 6.67 1.50
C HIS A 36 -1.65 5.81 1.21
N ILE A 37 -1.37 5.58 -0.06
CA ILE A 37 -0.26 4.75 -0.50
C ILE A 37 0.70 5.62 -1.30
N ARG A 38 1.94 5.71 -0.84
CA ARG A 38 2.99 6.51 -1.49
C ARG A 38 4.12 5.63 -1.95
N PRO A 39 4.57 5.76 -3.20
CA PRO A 39 5.70 4.99 -3.67
C PRO A 39 7.00 5.46 -3.00
N LEU A 40 7.84 4.50 -2.68
CA LEU A 40 9.20 4.76 -2.22
C LEU A 40 10.15 4.63 -3.40
N PHE A 41 11.32 5.28 -3.30
CA PHE A 41 12.30 5.17 -4.35
C PHE A 41 12.74 3.72 -4.50
N PHE A 42 12.87 3.26 -5.74
CA PHE A 42 13.30 1.90 -6.03
C PHE A 42 14.59 1.53 -5.31
N LYS A 43 15.52 2.49 -5.23
CA LYS A 43 16.82 2.27 -4.57
C LYS A 43 16.71 1.97 -3.08
N THR A 44 15.63 2.40 -2.44
CA THR A 44 15.46 2.22 -1.00
C THR A 44 15.50 0.75 -0.61
N TYR A 45 14.79 -0.10 -1.35
CA TYR A 45 14.70 -1.53 -1.07
C TYR A 45 15.05 -2.38 -2.29
N ASN A 46 15.61 -1.78 -3.33
CA ASN A 46 15.93 -2.45 -4.58
C ASN A 46 14.74 -3.20 -5.19
N CYS A 47 13.55 -2.68 -4.99
CA CYS A 47 12.30 -3.20 -5.56
C CYS A 47 11.23 -2.11 -5.49
N PHE A 48 10.12 -2.32 -6.17
CA PHE A 48 8.98 -1.43 -6.01
C PHE A 48 8.43 -1.60 -4.60
N ALA A 49 8.38 -0.50 -3.87
CA ALA A 49 7.91 -0.49 -2.51
C ALA A 49 7.05 0.73 -2.27
N PHE A 50 6.18 0.63 -1.27
CA PHE A 50 5.21 1.66 -0.95
C PHE A 50 5.13 1.82 0.56
N TYR A 51 4.94 3.05 1.00
CA TYR A 51 4.58 3.34 2.36
C TYR A 51 3.08 3.63 2.40
N SER A 52 2.37 3.01 3.32
CA SER A 52 0.93 3.20 3.41
C SER A 52 0.49 3.56 4.83
N GLU A 53 -0.53 4.40 4.90
CA GLU A 53 -1.20 4.77 6.13
C GLU A 53 -2.69 4.56 5.96
N GLN A 54 -3.32 3.88 6.91
CA GLN A 54 -4.76 3.74 6.98
C GLN A 54 -5.27 4.54 8.16
N ARG A 55 -6.33 5.30 7.94
CA ARG A 55 -6.89 6.18 8.95
C ARG A 55 -8.39 6.26 8.84
N TYR A 56 -9.03 6.56 9.95
CA TYR A 56 -10.44 6.90 9.93
C TYR A 56 -10.62 8.33 9.46
N GLN A 57 -11.68 8.60 8.71
CA GLN A 57 -11.95 9.95 8.22
C GLN A 57 -12.10 10.96 9.35
N HIS A 58 -12.66 10.53 10.48
CA HIS A 58 -12.85 11.42 11.65
C HIS A 58 -11.56 11.70 12.43
N ASP A 59 -10.46 11.01 12.07
CA ASP A 59 -9.18 11.17 12.77
C ASP A 59 -8.02 11.03 11.80
N ILE A 60 -7.91 12.00 10.89
CA ILE A 60 -6.94 11.96 9.79
C ILE A 60 -5.49 12.12 10.24
N TRP A 61 -5.25 12.62 11.44
CA TRP A 61 -3.90 12.85 11.94
C TRP A 61 -3.30 11.65 12.65
N ASN A 62 -4.11 10.65 12.99
CA ASN A 62 -3.66 9.47 13.73
C ASN A 62 -3.97 8.20 12.93
N PRO A 63 -3.08 7.79 12.02
CA PRO A 63 -3.30 6.53 11.30
C PRO A 63 -3.33 5.37 12.29
N TYR A 64 -4.29 4.48 12.11
CA TYR A 64 -4.36 3.29 12.94
C TYR A 64 -3.48 2.16 12.40
N ARG A 65 -2.99 2.30 11.18
CA ARG A 65 -2.11 1.31 10.55
C ARG A 65 -1.09 2.00 9.67
N GLN A 66 0.16 1.62 9.84
CA GLN A 66 1.27 2.05 9.01
C GLN A 66 2.03 0.80 8.56
N SER A 67 2.39 0.75 7.29
CA SER A 67 3.11 -0.40 6.78
C SER A 67 3.95 -0.05 5.57
N ILE A 68 4.95 -0.89 5.31
CA ILE A 68 5.68 -0.91 4.05
C ILE A 68 5.15 -2.09 3.26
N ASN A 69 4.92 -1.87 1.99
CA ASN A 69 4.49 -2.92 1.07
C ASN A 69 5.53 -3.06 -0.02
N LYS A 70 5.99 -4.28 -0.25
CA LYS A 70 6.91 -4.57 -1.34
C LYS A 70 6.17 -5.33 -2.42
N LEU A 71 6.39 -4.92 -3.66
CA LEU A 71 5.75 -5.52 -4.82
C LEU A 71 6.74 -6.43 -5.53
N SER A 72 6.35 -7.66 -5.74
CA SER A 72 7.08 -8.60 -6.59
C SER A 72 6.13 -9.19 -7.62
N GLN A 73 6.69 -9.80 -8.65
CA GLN A 73 5.91 -10.45 -9.70
C GLN A 73 6.46 -11.84 -9.93
N GLU A 74 5.58 -12.83 -9.88
CA GLU A 74 5.88 -14.20 -10.25
C GLU A 74 4.93 -14.59 -11.37
N GLU A 75 5.47 -14.74 -12.59
CA GLU A 75 4.69 -15.00 -13.80
C GLU A 75 3.63 -13.90 -13.99
N GLU A 76 2.36 -14.23 -13.93
CA GLU A 76 1.26 -13.28 -14.12
C GLU A 76 0.70 -12.77 -12.80
N ILE A 77 1.26 -13.18 -11.68
CA ILE A 77 0.76 -12.83 -10.36
C ILE A 77 1.63 -11.75 -9.74
N PHE A 78 0.98 -10.69 -9.28
CA PHE A 78 1.64 -9.64 -8.48
C PHE A 78 1.44 -9.95 -7.02
N ILE A 79 2.53 -9.91 -6.27
CA ILE A 79 2.52 -10.20 -4.83
C ILE A 79 2.84 -8.93 -4.07
N PHE A 80 1.90 -8.51 -3.23
CA PHE A 80 2.00 -7.31 -2.42
C PHE A 80 2.20 -7.74 -0.98
N SER A 81 3.45 -7.71 -0.52
CA SER A 81 3.83 -8.22 0.79
C SER A 81 3.87 -7.10 1.82
N ASN A 82 3.28 -7.33 2.98
CA ASN A 82 3.21 -6.36 4.06
C ASN A 82 4.34 -6.53 5.06
N TYR A 83 4.92 -5.41 5.48
CA TYR A 83 5.98 -5.36 6.48
C TYR A 83 5.64 -4.34 7.55
N LYS A 84 5.94 -4.67 8.80
CA LYS A 84 5.92 -3.70 9.90
C LYS A 84 7.23 -2.93 9.91
N ILE A 85 7.13 -1.64 10.23
CA ILE A 85 8.30 -0.77 10.38
C ILE A 85 8.61 -0.65 11.86
N GLU A 86 9.86 -0.88 12.23
CA GLU A 86 10.34 -0.56 13.57
C GLU A 86 10.29 0.97 13.76
N ASP A 87 9.82 1.41 14.92
CA ASP A 87 9.66 2.85 15.20
C ASP A 87 8.72 3.58 14.23
N LYS A 88 7.61 2.95 13.89
CA LYS A 88 6.67 3.50 12.91
C LYS A 88 6.17 4.90 13.25
N GLU A 89 6.18 5.27 14.51
CA GLU A 89 5.72 6.57 14.99
C GLU A 89 6.52 7.73 14.39
N ARG A 90 7.79 7.49 14.05
CA ARG A 90 8.64 8.48 13.39
C ARG A 90 8.15 8.89 12.02
N PHE A 91 7.36 8.04 11.40
CA PHE A 91 6.90 8.22 10.03
C PHE A 91 5.43 8.61 9.94
N THR A 92 4.78 8.84 11.08
CA THR A 92 3.38 9.27 11.12
C THR A 92 3.20 10.55 10.31
N GLY A 93 2.25 10.53 9.38
CA GLY A 93 2.02 11.64 8.46
C GLY A 93 2.85 11.58 7.19
N GLY A 94 3.73 10.59 7.05
CA GLY A 94 4.61 10.47 5.89
C GLY A 94 3.87 10.29 4.56
N ALA A 95 2.66 9.74 4.59
CA ALA A 95 1.85 9.62 3.37
C ALA A 95 1.31 10.97 2.91
N LEU A 96 1.22 11.95 3.81
CA LEU A 96 0.80 13.31 3.49
C LEU A 96 1.99 14.24 3.25
N ASP A 97 3.14 13.94 3.87
CA ASP A 97 4.38 14.69 3.72
C ASP A 97 5.52 13.70 3.52
N ILE A 98 5.88 13.47 2.28
CA ILE A 98 6.87 12.45 1.92
C ILE A 98 8.27 12.75 2.46
N SER A 99 8.56 14.00 2.84
CA SER A 99 9.86 14.32 3.45
C SER A 99 10.08 13.59 4.77
N LEU A 100 9.02 13.20 5.45
CA LEU A 100 9.12 12.43 6.69
C LEU A 100 9.62 11.00 6.45
N LEU A 101 9.65 10.55 5.20
CA LEU A 101 10.08 9.19 4.84
C LEU A 101 11.54 9.10 4.45
N ASP A 102 12.30 10.19 4.53
CA ASP A 102 13.67 10.27 3.99
C ASP A 102 14.61 9.20 4.55
N ASN A 103 14.47 8.84 5.80
CA ASN A 103 15.36 7.88 6.45
C ASN A 103 14.72 6.52 6.69
N ILE A 104 13.61 6.25 6.01
CA ILE A 104 12.82 5.03 6.27
C ILE A 104 13.63 3.75 6.01
N SER A 105 14.56 3.78 5.06
CA SER A 105 15.37 2.61 4.73
C SER A 105 16.33 2.18 5.85
N LYS A 106 16.61 3.07 6.80
CA LYS A 106 17.50 2.79 7.93
C LYS A 106 16.82 1.98 9.03
N TYR A 107 15.50 1.82 8.95
CA TYR A 107 14.72 1.14 9.98
C TYR A 107 14.41 -0.28 9.55
N LYS A 108 14.44 -1.17 10.52
CA LYS A 108 14.23 -2.59 10.28
C LYS A 108 12.76 -2.87 9.92
N LEU A 109 12.59 -3.76 8.95
CA LEU A 109 11.26 -4.23 8.56
C LEU A 109 11.05 -5.65 9.06
N HIS A 110 9.84 -5.93 9.50
CA HIS A 110 9.42 -7.25 9.94
C HIS A 110 8.27 -7.71 9.05
N LYS A 111 8.48 -8.80 8.32
CA LYS A 111 7.44 -9.34 7.45
C LYS A 111 6.26 -9.85 8.27
N LYS A 112 5.07 -9.42 7.88
CA LYS A 112 3.83 -9.91 8.49
C LYS A 112 3.43 -11.21 7.82
N SER A 113 3.41 -12.29 8.58
CA SER A 113 2.98 -13.60 8.10
C SER A 113 1.49 -13.56 7.77
N GLY A 114 1.11 -14.12 6.62
CA GLY A 114 -0.28 -14.22 6.22
C GLY A 114 -0.93 -12.92 5.74
N CYS A 115 -0.15 -11.86 5.59
CA CYS A 115 -0.67 -10.55 5.16
C CYS A 115 -0.29 -10.18 3.73
N SER A 116 0.19 -11.12 2.94
CA SER A 116 0.48 -10.89 1.53
C SER A 116 -0.81 -10.97 0.72
N MET A 117 -0.92 -10.08 -0.26
CA MET A 117 -2.03 -10.07 -1.18
C MET A 117 -1.54 -10.43 -2.57
N TYR A 118 -2.36 -11.20 -3.28
CA TYR A 118 -2.02 -11.66 -4.62
C TYR A 118 -3.01 -11.06 -5.61
N PHE A 119 -2.49 -10.49 -6.68
CA PHE A 119 -3.29 -9.87 -7.73
C PHE A 119 -2.93 -10.51 -9.06
N LYS A 120 -3.94 -10.87 -9.84
CA LYS A 120 -3.74 -11.40 -11.18
C LYS A 120 -4.23 -10.37 -12.19
N ALA A 121 -3.39 -10.04 -13.16
CA ALA A 121 -3.79 -9.17 -14.24
C ALA A 121 -4.71 -9.91 -15.20
N VAL A 122 -5.85 -9.31 -15.52
CA VAL A 122 -6.77 -9.86 -16.50
C VAL A 122 -6.31 -9.49 -17.92
N SER A 123 -5.70 -8.32 -18.06
CA SER A 123 -5.19 -7.83 -19.32
C SER A 123 -4.02 -6.90 -19.08
N TYR A 124 -2.99 -7.02 -19.90
CA TYR A 124 -1.83 -6.15 -19.82
C TYR A 124 -2.07 -4.77 -20.46
N THR A 125 -3.13 -4.61 -21.22
CA THR A 125 -3.48 -3.32 -21.81
C THR A 125 -4.36 -2.49 -20.90
N HIS A 126 -5.12 -3.15 -20.02
CA HIS A 126 -5.97 -2.51 -19.03
C HIS A 126 -5.75 -3.17 -17.68
N LEU A 127 -4.81 -2.62 -16.94
CA LEU A 127 -4.54 -3.11 -15.61
C LEU A 127 -5.40 -2.34 -14.61
N THR A 128 -6.47 -2.96 -14.16
CA THR A 128 -7.27 -2.46 -13.05
C THR A 128 -6.98 -3.31 -11.83
N LEU A 129 -7.44 -2.87 -10.65
CA LEU A 129 -7.31 -3.71 -9.46
C LEU A 129 -8.27 -4.90 -9.60
N PRO A 130 -7.75 -6.09 -9.89
CA PRO A 130 -8.60 -7.27 -10.08
C PRO A 130 -9.06 -7.84 -8.74
N THR A 131 -9.70 -9.01 -8.80
CA THR A 131 -10.06 -9.75 -7.60
C THR A 131 -8.83 -9.97 -6.72
N ILE A 132 -8.95 -9.64 -5.46
CA ILE A 132 -7.89 -9.82 -4.48
C ILE A 132 -8.00 -11.22 -3.91
N TYR A 133 -6.89 -11.97 -3.96
CA TYR A 133 -6.79 -13.27 -3.32
C TYR A 133 -6.04 -13.08 -2.01
N SER A 134 -6.74 -13.16 -0.89
CA SER A 134 -6.09 -13.12 0.41
C SER A 134 -5.59 -14.50 0.79
N VAL A 135 -4.48 -14.51 1.46
CA VAL A 135 -3.83 -15.74 1.87
C VAL A 135 -3.79 -15.84 3.38
#